data_180188a37749b4fa12ce95a316c0db61
#
_entry.id   180188a37749b4fa12ce95a316c0db61
#
_cell.length_a   1.000
_cell.length_b   1.000
_cell.length_c   1.000
_cell.angle_alpha   90.00
_cell.angle_beta   90.00
_cell.angle_gamma   90.00
#
_symmetry.space_group_name_H-M   'P 1'
#
loop_
_entity.id
_entity.type
_entity.pdbx_description
1 polymer ?
#
loop_
_entity_poly.entity_id
_entity_poly.type
_entity_poly.pdbx_seq_one_letter_code
_entity_poly.pdbx_strand_id
1 'polypeptide(L)'
;MMATSIGDALFTKTQQKVLGLLFGKPDKSFYTNEIMRWAAMGRGTVGRELEKLVNAGLLTATREGNQNHYQANESNPIYQELVGIVKKTFGVADEIRAALKLLDENIELAFIYGSIAKGTDTKSSDIDLMLIGKELSYGIVMDALIPLEESLQRTINPAIYDEMDFHDKLEESNSFISRVMEQPKIMIKGVINDFGKSAKNPSAE
;
A
#
# COMPACT_ATOMS: atom_id res chain seq x y z
N MET A 1 12.98 -18.26 -14.41
CA MET A 1 12.84 -18.14 -12.93
C MET A 1 11.83 -17.05 -12.66
N MET A 2 10.82 -17.31 -11.82
CA MET A 2 9.92 -16.24 -11.36
C MET A 2 10.68 -15.33 -10.40
N ALA A 3 10.63 -14.04 -10.62
CA ALA A 3 11.21 -13.07 -9.69
C ALA A 3 10.44 -13.14 -8.36
N THR A 4 11.15 -13.26 -7.25
CA THR A 4 10.57 -13.23 -5.90
C THR A 4 10.73 -11.83 -5.34
N SER A 5 9.68 -11.21 -4.81
CA SER A 5 9.79 -9.89 -4.20
C SER A 5 10.68 -9.92 -2.95
N ILE A 6 11.25 -8.77 -2.58
CA ILE A 6 12.05 -8.65 -1.35
C ILE A 6 11.22 -9.08 -0.13
N GLY A 7 9.96 -8.66 -0.07
CA GLY A 7 9.05 -9.04 1.00
C GLY A 7 8.81 -10.56 1.06
N ASP A 8 8.63 -11.21 -0.08
CA ASP A 8 8.41 -12.67 -0.14
C ASP A 8 9.66 -13.49 0.15
N ALA A 9 10.83 -12.95 -0.15
CA ALA A 9 12.10 -13.59 0.20
C ALA A 9 12.38 -13.58 1.71
N LEU A 10 11.90 -12.55 2.43
CA LEU A 10 12.17 -12.35 3.84
C LEU A 10 11.06 -12.87 4.75
N PHE A 11 9.80 -12.78 4.33
CA PHE A 11 8.63 -12.99 5.18
C PHE A 11 7.54 -13.80 4.48
N THR A 12 6.87 -14.65 5.24
CA THR A 12 5.64 -15.29 4.79
C THR A 12 4.52 -14.25 4.58
N LYS A 13 3.51 -14.56 3.77
CA LYS A 13 2.37 -13.66 3.55
C LYS A 13 1.65 -13.25 4.84
N THR A 14 1.59 -14.16 5.82
CA THR A 14 1.02 -13.87 7.15
C THR A 14 1.87 -12.83 7.88
N GLN A 15 3.18 -12.99 7.88
CA GLN A 15 4.11 -12.05 8.49
C GLN A 15 4.05 -10.67 7.85
N GLN A 16 4.06 -10.60 6.52
CA GLN A 16 3.92 -9.33 5.80
C GLN A 16 2.66 -8.58 6.22
N LYS A 17 1.51 -9.27 6.32
CA LYS A 17 0.25 -8.66 6.72
C LYS A 17 0.27 -8.19 8.19
N VAL A 18 0.71 -9.04 9.10
CA VAL A 18 0.75 -8.71 10.54
C VAL A 18 1.77 -7.61 10.84
N LEU A 19 3.00 -7.75 10.32
CA LEU A 19 4.04 -6.75 10.49
C LEU A 19 3.71 -5.45 9.78
N GLY A 20 3.12 -5.51 8.57
CA GLY A 20 2.69 -4.34 7.81
C GLY A 20 1.69 -3.47 8.57
N LEU A 21 0.76 -4.07 9.31
CA LEU A 21 -0.16 -3.31 10.16
C LEU A 21 0.55 -2.74 11.40
N LEU A 22 1.27 -3.59 12.15
CA LEU A 22 1.77 -3.26 13.48
C LEU A 22 3.02 -2.37 13.43
N PHE A 23 3.93 -2.60 12.49
CA PHE A 23 5.14 -1.78 12.30
C PHE A 23 4.95 -0.65 11.28
N GLY A 24 3.90 -0.71 10.44
CA GLY A 24 3.49 0.42 9.61
C GLY A 24 2.73 1.51 10.39
N LYS A 25 2.15 1.16 11.54
CA LYS A 25 1.46 2.07 12.47
C LYS A 25 1.89 1.77 13.90
N PRO A 26 3.18 1.94 14.23
CA PRO A 26 3.75 1.43 15.47
C PRO A 26 3.25 2.13 16.74
N ASP A 27 2.77 3.37 16.60
CA ASP A 27 2.15 4.18 17.65
C ASP A 27 0.74 3.70 18.06
N LYS A 28 0.16 2.72 17.31
CA LYS A 28 -1.18 2.20 17.56
C LYS A 28 -1.17 0.78 18.05
N SER A 29 -2.09 0.48 18.96
CA SER A 29 -2.43 -0.89 19.35
C SER A 29 -3.66 -1.38 18.58
N PHE A 30 -3.71 -2.70 18.32
CA PHE A 30 -4.80 -3.35 17.58
C PHE A 30 -5.21 -4.62 18.30
N TYR A 31 -6.51 -4.87 18.43
CA TYR A 31 -6.98 -6.15 18.94
C TYR A 31 -7.08 -7.23 17.87
N THR A 32 -7.10 -8.48 18.28
CA THR A 32 -7.02 -9.65 17.38
C THR A 32 -7.95 -9.58 16.18
N ASN A 33 -9.23 -9.16 16.38
CA ASN A 33 -10.22 -9.12 15.30
C ASN A 33 -9.92 -8.03 14.25
N GLU A 34 -9.29 -6.92 14.63
CA GLU A 34 -8.84 -5.89 13.68
C GLU A 34 -7.72 -6.43 12.82
N ILE A 35 -6.73 -7.07 13.45
CA ILE A 35 -5.60 -7.69 12.74
C ILE A 35 -6.09 -8.77 11.78
N MET A 36 -7.04 -9.60 12.19
CA MET A 36 -7.65 -10.62 11.33
C MET A 36 -8.35 -10.02 10.11
N ARG A 37 -9.14 -8.96 10.31
CA ARG A 37 -9.82 -8.25 9.20
C ARG A 37 -8.81 -7.62 8.25
N TRP A 38 -7.81 -6.93 8.79
CA TRP A 38 -6.74 -6.35 7.99
C TRP A 38 -5.98 -7.39 7.18
N ALA A 39 -5.57 -8.48 7.82
CA ALA A 39 -4.81 -9.53 7.17
C ALA A 39 -5.65 -10.35 6.17
N ALA A 40 -6.98 -10.32 6.26
CA ALA A 40 -7.91 -11.21 5.56
C ALA A 40 -7.58 -12.70 5.82
N MET A 41 -7.28 -13.05 7.07
CA MET A 41 -6.82 -14.39 7.48
C MET A 41 -7.58 -14.90 8.70
N GLY A 42 -7.66 -16.23 8.82
CA GLY A 42 -8.34 -16.90 9.91
C GLY A 42 -7.64 -16.74 11.27
N ARG A 43 -8.43 -16.85 12.35
CA ARG A 43 -7.99 -16.65 13.75
C ARG A 43 -6.79 -17.52 14.13
N GLY A 44 -6.77 -18.79 13.73
CA GLY A 44 -5.69 -19.70 14.07
C GLY A 44 -4.36 -19.33 13.42
N THR A 45 -4.39 -18.79 12.20
CA THR A 45 -3.18 -18.35 11.48
C THR A 45 -2.62 -17.07 12.11
N VAL A 46 -3.47 -16.06 12.30
CA VAL A 46 -3.08 -14.79 12.90
C VAL A 46 -2.66 -14.99 14.35
N GLY A 47 -3.41 -15.77 15.13
CA GLY A 47 -3.11 -16.02 16.55
C GLY A 47 -1.74 -16.65 16.77
N ARG A 48 -1.37 -17.67 16.01
CA ARG A 48 -0.05 -18.30 16.09
C ARG A 48 1.09 -17.32 15.74
N GLU A 49 0.88 -16.48 14.75
CA GLU A 49 1.90 -15.48 14.39
C GLU A 49 2.04 -14.40 15.48
N LEU A 50 0.93 -13.90 16.02
CA LEU A 50 0.94 -12.93 17.13
C LEU A 50 1.65 -13.50 18.37
N GLU A 51 1.34 -14.74 18.75
CA GLU A 51 1.99 -15.42 19.87
C GLU A 51 3.50 -15.55 19.64
N LYS A 52 3.93 -15.96 18.44
CA LYS A 52 5.34 -16.05 18.08
C LYS A 52 6.05 -14.70 18.19
N LEU A 53 5.44 -13.62 17.68
CA LEU A 53 6.03 -12.29 17.71
C LEU A 53 6.09 -11.70 19.12
N VAL A 54 5.08 -11.96 19.96
CA VAL A 54 5.10 -11.58 21.39
C VAL A 54 6.17 -12.35 22.15
N ASN A 55 6.28 -13.67 21.96
CA ASN A 55 7.30 -14.49 22.61
C ASN A 55 8.73 -14.10 22.20
N ALA A 56 8.90 -13.58 20.99
CA ALA A 56 10.17 -13.02 20.51
C ALA A 56 10.43 -11.59 21.01
N GLY A 57 9.49 -10.97 21.74
CA GLY A 57 9.60 -9.59 22.21
C GLY A 57 9.46 -8.53 21.13
N LEU A 58 9.03 -8.91 19.92
CA LEU A 58 8.80 -7.97 18.80
C LEU A 58 7.50 -7.19 18.97
N LEU A 59 6.52 -7.78 19.65
CA LEU A 59 5.25 -7.15 20.00
C LEU A 59 5.07 -7.14 21.51
N THR A 60 4.37 -6.15 22.01
CA THR A 60 3.75 -6.16 23.33
C THR A 60 2.30 -6.61 23.20
N ALA A 61 1.79 -7.33 24.21
CA ALA A 61 0.40 -7.71 24.34
C ALA A 61 -0.15 -7.21 25.67
N THR A 62 -1.17 -6.35 25.62
CA THR A 62 -1.85 -5.81 26.79
C THR A 62 -3.29 -6.33 26.81
N ARG A 63 -3.75 -6.79 27.95
CA ARG A 63 -5.14 -7.26 28.12
C ARG A 63 -6.03 -6.11 28.56
N GLU A 64 -7.01 -5.78 27.73
CA GLU A 64 -8.04 -4.81 28.04
C GLU A 64 -9.42 -5.50 28.02
N GLY A 65 -10.01 -5.63 29.22
CA GLY A 65 -11.25 -6.40 29.37
C GLY A 65 -11.07 -7.86 28.96
N ASN A 66 -11.81 -8.29 27.92
CA ASN A 66 -11.75 -9.66 27.40
C ASN A 66 -10.98 -9.77 26.07
N GLN A 67 -10.20 -8.75 25.72
CA GLN A 67 -9.44 -8.70 24.46
C GLN A 67 -7.95 -8.45 24.69
N ASN A 68 -7.12 -9.07 23.86
CA ASN A 68 -5.70 -8.75 23.80
C ASN A 68 -5.48 -7.68 22.74
N HIS A 69 -4.76 -6.62 23.10
CA HIS A 69 -4.27 -5.57 22.24
C HIS A 69 -2.79 -5.78 21.98
N TYR A 70 -2.38 -5.68 20.73
CA TYR A 70 -1.01 -5.89 20.29
C TYR A 70 -0.47 -4.61 19.68
N GLN A 71 0.79 -4.31 20.00
CA GLN A 71 1.50 -3.15 19.49
C GLN A 71 2.97 -3.53 19.22
N ALA A 72 3.61 -2.84 18.28
CA ALA A 72 5.05 -2.97 18.06
C ALA A 72 5.79 -2.58 19.33
N ASN A 73 6.80 -3.39 19.72
CA ASN A 73 7.59 -3.15 20.92
C ASN A 73 8.76 -2.22 20.61
N GLU A 74 8.61 -0.94 20.95
CA GLU A 74 9.63 0.08 20.74
C GLU A 74 10.94 -0.18 21.50
N SER A 75 10.87 -0.93 22.60
CA SER A 75 12.06 -1.31 23.38
C SER A 75 12.84 -2.49 22.80
N ASN A 76 12.34 -3.11 21.71
CA ASN A 76 13.06 -4.20 21.06
C ASN A 76 14.30 -3.66 20.31
N PRO A 77 15.48 -4.30 20.46
CA PRO A 77 16.73 -3.79 19.87
C PRO A 77 16.73 -3.69 18.34
N ILE A 78 15.85 -4.40 17.63
CA ILE A 78 15.71 -4.32 16.15
C ILE A 78 14.42 -3.62 15.71
N TYR A 79 13.79 -2.84 16.61
CA TYR A 79 12.53 -2.17 16.32
C TYR A 79 12.63 -1.22 15.10
N GLN A 80 13.67 -0.37 15.07
CA GLN A 80 13.87 0.61 14.00
C GLN A 80 14.16 -0.07 12.66
N GLU A 81 14.92 -1.17 12.68
CA GLU A 81 15.21 -1.96 11.49
C GLU A 81 13.94 -2.60 10.91
N LEU A 82 13.06 -3.14 11.77
CA LEU A 82 11.80 -3.72 11.33
C LEU A 82 10.85 -2.66 10.76
N VAL A 83 10.74 -1.49 11.39
CA VAL A 83 9.99 -0.35 10.82
C VAL A 83 10.54 0.01 9.45
N GLY A 84 11.86 0.13 9.32
CA GLY A 84 12.53 0.44 8.05
C GLY A 84 12.28 -0.61 6.97
N ILE A 85 12.34 -1.91 7.33
CA ILE A 85 12.06 -3.01 6.40
C ILE A 85 10.60 -2.95 5.92
N VAL A 86 9.65 -2.81 6.85
CA VAL A 86 8.22 -2.74 6.52
C VAL A 86 7.94 -1.59 5.56
N LYS A 87 8.43 -0.38 5.86
CA LYS A 87 8.26 0.81 5.01
C LYS A 87 8.80 0.59 3.60
N LYS A 88 10.00 0.02 3.48
CA LYS A 88 10.72 -0.15 2.21
C LYS A 88 10.25 -1.35 1.38
N THR A 89 9.43 -2.22 1.93
CA THR A 89 8.97 -3.44 1.24
C THR A 89 7.44 -3.43 1.02
N PHE A 90 6.67 -3.80 2.00
CA PHE A 90 5.22 -3.97 1.85
C PHE A 90 4.38 -2.86 2.50
N GLY A 91 5.01 -1.85 3.12
CA GLY A 91 4.38 -0.63 3.65
C GLY A 91 4.36 0.56 2.68
N VAL A 92 4.91 0.41 1.47
CA VAL A 92 5.05 1.50 0.48
C VAL A 92 3.74 2.24 0.20
N ALA A 93 2.62 1.53 0.10
CA ALA A 93 1.33 2.15 -0.18
C ALA A 93 0.86 3.08 0.95
N ASP A 94 1.12 2.74 2.22
CA ASP A 94 0.76 3.58 3.36
C ASP A 94 1.67 4.81 3.45
N GLU A 95 2.95 4.68 3.12
CA GLU A 95 3.88 5.80 3.06
C GLU A 95 3.49 6.80 1.93
N ILE A 96 3.14 6.30 0.74
CA ILE A 96 2.66 7.17 -0.36
C ILE A 96 1.34 7.85 0.02
N ARG A 97 0.41 7.12 0.66
CA ARG A 97 -0.85 7.71 1.14
C ARG A 97 -0.60 8.86 2.13
N ALA A 98 0.37 8.69 3.02
CA ALA A 98 0.74 9.72 3.98
C ALA A 98 1.38 10.94 3.29
N ALA A 99 2.27 10.73 2.32
CA ALA A 99 2.92 11.81 1.56
C ALA A 99 1.90 12.62 0.75
N LEU A 100 0.92 11.95 0.14
CA LEU A 100 -0.12 12.61 -0.68
C LEU A 100 -1.28 13.22 0.13
N LYS A 101 -1.23 13.20 1.45
CA LYS A 101 -2.35 13.63 2.31
C LYS A 101 -2.80 15.07 2.05
N LEU A 102 -1.88 15.99 1.73
CA LEU A 102 -2.22 17.37 1.44
C LEU A 102 -2.92 17.55 0.08
N LEU A 103 -2.78 16.57 -0.81
CA LEU A 103 -3.41 16.53 -2.13
C LEU A 103 -4.65 15.64 -2.14
N ASP A 104 -5.09 15.15 -0.99
CA ASP A 104 -6.15 14.15 -0.92
C ASP A 104 -7.46 14.63 -1.58
N GLU A 105 -7.85 15.88 -1.39
CA GLU A 105 -9.06 16.44 -1.98
C GLU A 105 -9.00 16.55 -3.52
N ASN A 106 -7.80 16.63 -4.08
CA ASN A 106 -7.56 16.71 -5.52
C ASN A 106 -7.48 15.33 -6.19
N ILE A 107 -7.17 14.28 -5.40
CA ILE A 107 -6.99 12.92 -5.89
C ILE A 107 -8.30 12.16 -5.80
N GLU A 108 -8.79 11.64 -6.90
CA GLU A 108 -9.99 10.78 -6.97
C GLU A 108 -9.61 9.29 -6.94
N LEU A 109 -8.55 8.92 -7.66
CA LEU A 109 -8.04 7.55 -7.70
C LEU A 109 -6.51 7.56 -7.62
N ALA A 110 -5.95 6.70 -6.78
CA ALA A 110 -4.50 6.49 -6.68
C ALA A 110 -4.18 5.03 -6.44
N PHE A 111 -3.19 4.49 -7.17
CA PHE A 111 -2.71 3.13 -7.00
C PHE A 111 -1.28 2.93 -7.49
N ILE A 112 -0.58 1.99 -6.88
CA ILE A 112 0.71 1.49 -7.35
C ILE A 112 0.45 0.37 -8.35
N TYR A 113 1.22 0.36 -9.45
CA TYR A 113 1.20 -0.71 -10.46
C TYR A 113 2.63 -1.22 -10.73
N GLY A 114 2.86 -1.95 -11.79
CA GLY A 114 4.19 -2.42 -12.17
C GLY A 114 4.75 -3.53 -11.29
N SER A 115 6.05 -3.54 -11.08
CA SER A 115 6.77 -4.64 -10.42
C SER A 115 6.38 -4.83 -8.96
N ILE A 116 6.14 -3.74 -8.22
CA ILE A 116 5.73 -3.79 -6.81
C ILE A 116 4.37 -4.44 -6.66
N ALA A 117 3.40 -4.02 -7.47
CA ALA A 117 2.05 -4.58 -7.43
C ALA A 117 2.01 -6.05 -7.87
N LYS A 118 2.91 -6.45 -8.77
CA LYS A 118 3.08 -7.85 -9.21
C LYS A 118 3.84 -8.71 -8.20
N GLY A 119 4.49 -8.12 -7.19
CA GLY A 119 5.37 -8.84 -6.26
C GLY A 119 6.64 -9.38 -6.94
N THR A 120 7.16 -8.68 -7.93
CA THR A 120 8.38 -9.02 -8.67
C THR A 120 9.46 -7.96 -8.55
N ASP A 121 9.28 -7.00 -7.64
CA ASP A 121 10.20 -5.90 -7.42
C ASP A 121 11.54 -6.35 -6.85
N THR A 122 12.58 -5.63 -7.24
CA THR A 122 13.96 -5.82 -6.79
C THR A 122 14.49 -4.53 -6.14
N LYS A 123 15.75 -4.54 -5.69
CA LYS A 123 16.40 -3.37 -5.11
C LYS A 123 16.39 -2.14 -6.04
N SER A 124 16.49 -2.35 -7.34
CA SER A 124 16.55 -1.28 -8.35
C SER A 124 15.21 -0.96 -8.99
N SER A 125 14.13 -1.58 -8.55
CA SER A 125 12.80 -1.30 -9.11
C SER A 125 12.28 0.04 -8.62
N ASP A 126 11.81 0.85 -9.55
CA ASP A 126 11.08 2.09 -9.26
C ASP A 126 9.67 1.78 -8.72
N ILE A 127 9.04 2.80 -8.17
CA ILE A 127 7.66 2.74 -7.71
C ILE A 127 6.79 3.41 -8.77
N ASP A 128 6.05 2.62 -9.54
CA ASP A 128 5.13 3.13 -10.55
C ASP A 128 3.80 3.52 -9.87
N LEU A 129 3.47 4.82 -9.89
CA LEU A 129 2.31 5.39 -9.23
C LEU A 129 1.35 6.00 -10.26
N MET A 130 0.07 5.61 -10.21
CA MET A 130 -0.99 6.22 -11.00
C MET A 130 -1.79 7.17 -10.11
N LEU A 131 -2.04 8.37 -10.60
CA LEU A 131 -2.85 9.40 -9.95
C LEU A 131 -3.88 9.93 -10.94
N ILE A 132 -5.14 9.89 -10.58
CA ILE A 132 -6.25 10.51 -11.33
C ILE A 132 -6.93 11.53 -10.43
N GLY A 133 -7.13 12.73 -10.93
CA GLY A 133 -7.80 13.77 -10.17
C GLY A 133 -7.74 15.14 -10.85
N LYS A 134 -8.13 16.18 -10.11
CA LYS A 134 -8.25 17.54 -10.61
C LYS A 134 -7.10 18.41 -10.07
N GLU A 135 -6.62 19.33 -10.90
CA GLU A 135 -5.59 20.30 -10.52
C GLU A 135 -4.30 19.67 -9.99
N LEU A 136 -3.98 18.45 -10.44
CA LEU A 136 -2.74 17.75 -10.13
C LEU A 136 -1.69 18.09 -11.18
N SER A 137 -0.70 18.90 -10.81
CA SER A 137 0.49 19.10 -11.65
C SER A 137 1.62 18.19 -11.22
N TYR A 138 2.50 17.83 -12.16
CA TYR A 138 3.68 17.02 -11.86
C TYR A 138 4.55 17.63 -10.75
N GLY A 139 4.73 18.97 -10.77
CA GLY A 139 5.52 19.67 -9.76
C GLY A 139 4.96 19.53 -8.35
N ILE A 140 3.65 19.78 -8.17
CA ILE A 140 2.97 19.68 -6.87
C ILE A 140 3.03 18.25 -6.33
N VAL A 141 2.85 17.26 -7.19
CA VAL A 141 2.92 15.85 -6.81
C VAL A 141 4.34 15.47 -6.42
N MET A 142 5.35 15.88 -7.19
CA MET A 142 6.75 15.59 -6.88
C MET A 142 7.23 16.29 -5.61
N ASP A 143 6.80 17.52 -5.33
CA ASP A 143 7.11 18.20 -4.07
C ASP A 143 6.66 17.39 -2.84
N ALA A 144 5.54 16.69 -2.96
CA ALA A 144 5.05 15.80 -1.90
C ALA A 144 5.81 14.44 -1.85
N LEU A 145 6.32 13.95 -2.98
CA LEU A 145 6.93 12.62 -3.10
C LEU A 145 8.45 12.60 -2.92
N ILE A 146 9.17 13.69 -3.24
CA ILE A 146 10.65 13.76 -3.12
C ILE A 146 11.17 13.36 -1.73
N PRO A 147 10.59 13.86 -0.60
CA PRO A 147 11.05 13.44 0.73
C PRO A 147 10.85 11.93 0.96
N LEU A 148 9.85 11.34 0.33
CA LEU A 148 9.57 9.92 0.43
C LEU A 148 10.55 9.10 -0.41
N GLU A 149 10.94 9.54 -1.61
CA GLU A 149 11.98 8.89 -2.42
C GLU A 149 13.30 8.76 -1.63
N GLU A 150 13.70 9.84 -0.95
CA GLU A 150 14.90 9.86 -0.10
C GLU A 150 14.79 8.84 1.04
N SER A 151 13.63 8.77 1.70
CA SER A 151 13.39 7.83 2.80
C SER A 151 13.37 6.38 2.33
N LEU A 152 12.71 6.10 1.20
CA LEU A 152 12.59 4.75 0.64
C LEU A 152 13.85 4.33 -0.12
N GLN A 153 14.71 5.26 -0.52
CA GLN A 153 15.84 5.03 -1.42
C GLN A 153 15.41 4.40 -2.75
N ARG A 154 14.28 4.87 -3.28
CA ARG A 154 13.65 4.37 -4.52
C ARG A 154 13.00 5.54 -5.25
N THR A 155 13.14 5.58 -6.56
CA THR A 155 12.46 6.55 -7.42
C THR A 155 10.95 6.27 -7.46
N ILE A 156 10.15 7.32 -7.46
CA ILE A 156 8.70 7.24 -7.63
C ILE A 156 8.34 7.88 -8.98
N ASN A 157 7.74 7.11 -9.87
CA ASN A 157 7.33 7.54 -11.19
C ASN A 157 5.81 7.80 -11.22
N PRO A 158 5.33 9.03 -10.96
CA PRO A 158 3.91 9.34 -11.02
C PRO A 158 3.46 9.53 -12.47
N ALA A 159 2.44 8.77 -12.88
CA ALA A 159 1.64 9.01 -14.07
C ALA A 159 0.35 9.73 -13.63
N ILE A 160 0.17 10.97 -14.09
CA ILE A 160 -0.90 11.86 -13.63
C ILE A 160 -1.85 12.10 -14.80
N TYR A 161 -3.14 11.94 -14.56
CA TYR A 161 -4.20 12.18 -15.51
C TYR A 161 -5.35 12.94 -14.86
N ASP A 162 -6.02 13.79 -15.63
CA ASP A 162 -7.36 14.18 -15.26
C ASP A 162 -8.37 13.06 -15.58
N GLU A 163 -9.59 13.20 -15.08
CA GLU A 163 -10.61 12.16 -15.20
C GLU A 163 -10.99 11.91 -16.67
N MET A 164 -11.07 12.97 -17.47
CA MET A 164 -11.47 12.89 -18.88
C MET A 164 -10.38 12.22 -19.72
N ASP A 165 -9.14 12.67 -19.59
CA ASP A 165 -7.97 12.06 -20.26
C ASP A 165 -7.79 10.58 -19.88
N PHE A 166 -8.07 10.24 -18.62
CA PHE A 166 -7.99 8.85 -18.16
C PHE A 166 -9.06 7.97 -18.83
N HIS A 167 -10.31 8.45 -18.92
CA HIS A 167 -11.40 7.73 -19.59
C HIS A 167 -11.13 7.55 -21.07
N ASP A 168 -10.75 8.61 -21.78
CA ASP A 168 -10.46 8.57 -23.22
C ASP A 168 -9.38 7.54 -23.52
N LYS A 169 -8.30 7.55 -22.74
CA LYS A 169 -7.20 6.58 -22.89
C LYS A 169 -7.56 5.16 -22.43
N LEU A 170 -8.53 5.01 -21.55
CA LEU A 170 -9.02 3.69 -21.15
C LEU A 170 -9.83 3.01 -22.27
N GLU A 171 -10.58 3.81 -23.07
CA GLU A 171 -11.33 3.32 -24.22
C GLU A 171 -10.45 3.00 -25.43
N GLU A 172 -9.26 3.61 -25.53
CA GLU A 172 -8.30 3.31 -26.57
C GLU A 172 -7.74 1.88 -26.40
N SER A 173 -8.00 1.02 -27.38
CA SER A 173 -7.44 -0.35 -27.41
C SER A 173 -5.90 -0.33 -27.39
N ASN A 174 -5.28 -1.12 -26.53
CA ASN A 174 -3.83 -1.21 -26.33
C ASN A 174 -3.14 0.08 -25.83
N SER A 175 -3.89 1.03 -25.26
CA SER A 175 -3.28 2.19 -24.61
C SER A 175 -2.42 1.76 -23.41
N PHE A 176 -1.55 2.65 -22.93
CA PHE A 176 -0.80 2.41 -21.70
C PHE A 176 -1.74 2.15 -20.52
N ILE A 177 -2.80 2.94 -20.40
CA ILE A 177 -3.77 2.84 -19.32
C ILE A 177 -4.53 1.51 -19.39
N SER A 178 -5.04 1.10 -20.55
CA SER A 178 -5.76 -0.17 -20.68
C SER A 178 -4.88 -1.35 -20.24
N ARG A 179 -3.59 -1.38 -20.63
CA ARG A 179 -2.64 -2.41 -20.18
C ARG A 179 -2.36 -2.37 -18.68
N VAL A 180 -2.28 -1.18 -18.08
CA VAL A 180 -2.09 -1.02 -16.63
C VAL A 180 -3.34 -1.49 -15.89
N MET A 181 -4.53 -1.23 -16.43
CA MET A 181 -5.79 -1.62 -15.80
C MET A 181 -6.03 -3.15 -15.78
N GLU A 182 -5.36 -3.91 -16.62
CA GLU A 182 -5.38 -5.38 -16.61
C GLU A 182 -4.41 -6.00 -15.59
N GLN A 183 -3.44 -5.22 -15.08
CA GLN A 183 -2.40 -5.71 -14.18
C GLN A 183 -2.82 -5.64 -12.70
N PRO A 184 -2.15 -6.40 -11.80
CA PRO A 184 -2.29 -6.23 -10.36
C PRO A 184 -2.00 -4.79 -9.93
N LYS A 185 -2.76 -4.30 -8.94
CA LYS A 185 -2.65 -2.96 -8.37
C LYS A 185 -2.69 -3.00 -6.85
N ILE A 186 -1.98 -2.07 -6.21
CA ILE A 186 -2.10 -1.81 -4.77
C ILE A 186 -2.80 -0.47 -4.61
N MET A 187 -4.04 -0.50 -4.14
CA MET A 187 -4.85 0.71 -4.01
C MET A 187 -4.35 1.62 -2.89
N ILE A 188 -4.25 2.90 -3.19
CA ILE A 188 -3.93 3.97 -2.23
C ILE A 188 -5.20 4.74 -1.89
N LYS A 189 -5.97 5.17 -2.90
CA LYS A 189 -7.23 5.90 -2.75
C LYS A 189 -8.22 5.53 -3.86
N GLY A 190 -9.50 5.63 -3.57
CA GLY A 190 -10.60 5.39 -4.51
C GLY A 190 -10.88 3.93 -4.81
N VAL A 191 -11.86 3.66 -5.65
CA VAL A 191 -12.27 2.33 -6.10
C VAL A 191 -12.37 2.32 -7.62
N ILE A 192 -11.72 1.38 -8.28
CA ILE A 192 -11.65 1.29 -9.75
C ILE A 192 -13.04 1.18 -10.41
N ASN A 193 -14.00 0.51 -9.74
CA ASN A 193 -15.34 0.29 -10.29
C ASN A 193 -16.14 1.58 -10.50
N ASP A 194 -15.77 2.67 -9.85
CA ASP A 194 -16.43 3.97 -10.00
C ASP A 194 -16.03 4.63 -11.33
N PHE A 195 -14.84 4.32 -11.82
CA PHE A 195 -14.29 4.84 -13.08
C PHE A 195 -14.72 4.05 -14.33
N GLY A 196 -15.30 2.86 -14.19
CA GLY A 196 -15.79 2.03 -15.31
C GLY A 196 -17.28 2.20 -15.62
N LYS A 197 -18.05 2.93 -14.83
CA LYS A 197 -19.51 3.01 -14.94
C LYS A 197 -20.06 4.33 -15.50
N SER A 198 -19.28 5.39 -15.59
CA SER A 198 -19.74 6.70 -16.10
C SER A 198 -19.97 6.75 -17.62
N ALA A 199 -19.51 5.76 -18.39
CA ALA A 199 -19.59 5.76 -19.85
C ALA A 199 -20.87 5.12 -20.43
N LYS A 200 -21.91 4.80 -19.63
CA LYS A 200 -23.18 4.29 -20.15
C LYS A 200 -24.37 5.10 -19.66
N ASN A 201 -24.51 6.32 -20.17
CA ASN A 201 -25.80 6.95 -20.38
C ASN A 201 -25.73 7.90 -21.61
N PRO A 202 -25.91 7.42 -22.84
CA PRO A 202 -26.42 8.26 -23.89
C PRO A 202 -27.91 8.37 -23.59
N SER A 203 -28.36 9.57 -23.25
CA SER A 203 -29.75 9.97 -23.24
C SER A 203 -30.41 9.44 -24.52
N ALA A 204 -31.36 8.55 -24.33
CA ALA A 204 -32.36 8.28 -25.35
C ALA A 204 -33.25 9.51 -25.44
N GLU A 205 -33.25 10.14 -26.59
CA GLU A 205 -34.43 10.63 -27.33
C GLU A 205 -34.06 10.99 -28.76
#